data_ab444e88eec006e6e6f71cc7e38f8903
#
_entry.id   ab444e88eec006e6e6f71cc7e38f8903
#
_cell.length_a   1.000
_cell.length_b   1.000
_cell.length_c   1.000
_cell.angle_alpha   90.00
_cell.angle_beta   90.00
_cell.angle_gamma   90.00
#
_symmetry.space_group_name_H-M   'P 1'
#
loop_
_entity.id
_entity.type
_entity.pdbx_description
1 polymer ?
#
loop_
_entity_poly.entity_id
_entity_poly.type
_entity_poly.pdbx_seq_one_letter_code
_entity_poly.pdbx_strand_id
1 'polypeptide(L)'
;MNRKIENNRYMDKRYFLQAGAVIVGTALLSRYINWGSQAMTTSQSGFEVTKPESEWRTILTPEQFNVLRKHGTERPYTSPLDKEYDQGTYYCAACELPLFTSDTKFNSGTGWPSFFNPIEGAIAVTVDKSLFMTRTEVHCSRCGGHLGHVFDDGPAPTGKRYCMNGVSLKFEPA
;
A
#
# COMPACT_ATOMS: atom_id res chain seq x y z
N MET A 1 -27.54 65.73 25.15
CA MET A 1 -26.54 66.47 25.97
C MET A 1 -25.16 65.97 25.56
N ASN A 2 -24.55 66.76 24.70
CA ASN A 2 -23.15 67.31 24.80
C ASN A 2 -22.04 66.31 24.87
N ARG A 3 -21.10 66.32 24.07
CA ARG A 3 -20.25 67.15 23.19
C ARG A 3 -18.95 66.32 23.02
N LYS A 4 -18.46 66.11 21.77
CA LYS A 4 -17.32 66.84 21.13
C LYS A 4 -15.99 66.60 21.88
N ILE A 5 -14.86 66.32 21.26
CA ILE A 5 -14.10 66.99 20.19
C ILE A 5 -12.92 66.06 19.86
N GLU A 6 -12.65 65.66 18.61
CA GLU A 6 -11.68 66.20 17.62
C GLU A 6 -10.26 66.46 18.13
N ASN A 7 -9.30 65.87 17.46
CA ASN A 7 -8.21 66.47 16.65
C ASN A 7 -7.09 65.46 16.35
N ASN A 8 -6.83 65.04 15.15
CA ASN A 8 -6.23 65.68 13.99
C ASN A 8 -4.87 66.40 14.25
N ARG A 9 -3.82 65.86 13.65
CA ARG A 9 -2.66 66.52 13.03
C ARG A 9 -1.66 65.45 12.58
N TYR A 10 -1.52 65.20 11.33
CA TYR A 10 -1.01 65.92 10.18
C TYR A 10 0.48 66.32 10.29
N MET A 11 1.22 65.84 9.26
CA MET A 11 2.46 66.35 8.63
C MET A 11 3.77 66.13 9.40
N ASP A 12 4.88 65.88 8.77
CA ASP A 12 5.45 66.51 7.58
C ASP A 12 6.53 65.69 6.89
N LYS A 13 6.65 65.88 5.61
CA LYS A 13 7.69 65.43 4.69
C LYS A 13 9.01 66.17 4.95
N ARG A 14 10.16 65.60 4.62
CA ARG A 14 11.27 66.25 3.89
C ARG A 14 12.42 65.24 3.68
N TYR A 15 12.57 64.87 2.45
CA TYR A 15 13.73 65.02 1.53
C TYR A 15 15.11 65.07 2.19
N PHE A 16 16.01 64.17 1.75
CA PHE A 16 17.32 64.58 1.22
C PHE A 16 17.86 63.58 0.20
N LEU A 17 18.13 64.08 -0.98
CA LEU A 17 18.86 63.53 -2.10
C LEU A 17 20.37 63.55 -1.83
N GLN A 18 21.09 62.58 -2.34
CA GLN A 18 22.30 62.68 -3.19
C GLN A 18 23.02 61.35 -3.19
N ALA A 19 23.04 60.66 -4.28
CA ALA A 19 23.97 60.72 -5.41
C ALA A 19 25.33 60.05 -5.10
N GLY A 20 25.58 58.96 -5.82
CA GLY A 20 26.91 58.34 -5.91
C GLY A 20 26.85 57.06 -6.76
N ALA A 21 26.98 57.23 -8.07
CA ALA A 21 27.12 56.16 -9.03
C ALA A 21 28.53 55.55 -8.96
N VAL A 22 28.66 54.24 -8.82
CA VAL A 22 29.84 53.51 -9.31
C VAL A 22 29.34 52.24 -9.99
N ILE A 23 29.53 52.24 -11.29
CA ILE A 23 29.33 51.06 -12.16
C ILE A 23 30.59 50.22 -12.03
N VAL A 24 30.43 49.00 -11.56
CA VAL A 24 31.39 47.91 -11.83
C VAL A 24 30.59 46.68 -12.24
N GLY A 25 30.68 46.39 -13.51
CA GLY A 25 30.11 45.19 -14.08
C GLY A 25 30.85 43.95 -13.60
N THR A 26 30.09 42.97 -13.18
CA THR A 26 30.58 41.61 -13.11
C THR A 26 29.46 40.65 -13.54
N ALA A 27 29.86 39.79 -14.43
CA ALA A 27 29.12 38.76 -15.13
C ALA A 27 28.04 38.03 -14.31
N LEU A 28 26.83 38.08 -14.81
CA LEU A 28 25.74 37.19 -14.41
C LEU A 28 26.05 35.77 -14.89
N LEU A 29 26.66 34.95 -14.05
CA LEU A 29 26.57 33.51 -14.17
C LEU A 29 25.18 33.11 -13.66
N SER A 30 24.23 32.97 -14.56
CA SER A 30 22.97 32.32 -14.32
C SER A 30 23.23 30.83 -14.02
N ARG A 31 23.41 30.50 -12.77
CA ARG A 31 23.28 29.11 -12.32
C ARG A 31 21.80 28.79 -12.36
N TYR A 32 21.37 28.20 -13.45
CA TYR A 32 20.14 27.39 -13.46
C TYR A 32 20.29 26.28 -12.42
N ILE A 33 19.74 26.50 -11.25
CA ILE A 33 19.51 25.44 -10.30
C ILE A 33 18.41 24.58 -10.94
N ASN A 34 18.85 23.54 -11.61
CA ASN A 34 17.99 22.46 -12.05
C ASN A 34 17.44 21.79 -10.79
N TRP A 35 16.27 22.24 -10.34
CA TRP A 35 15.51 21.59 -9.30
C TRP A 35 14.90 20.36 -9.93
N GLY A 36 15.75 19.36 -10.17
CA GLY A 36 15.29 18.02 -10.46
C GLY A 36 14.44 17.60 -9.28
N SER A 37 13.15 17.47 -9.52
CA SER A 37 12.25 16.72 -8.64
C SER A 37 12.83 15.31 -8.50
N GLN A 38 13.66 15.12 -7.49
CA GLN A 38 13.94 13.78 -7.02
C GLN A 38 12.61 13.27 -6.47
N ALA A 39 11.95 12.47 -7.30
CA ALA A 39 10.92 11.60 -6.79
C ALA A 39 11.55 10.89 -5.60
N MET A 40 11.05 11.19 -4.39
CA MET A 40 11.38 10.43 -3.20
C MET A 40 11.00 8.99 -3.49
N THR A 41 11.98 8.20 -3.88
CA THR A 41 11.90 6.76 -3.84
C THR A 41 11.81 6.42 -2.36
N THR A 42 10.59 6.35 -1.85
CA THR A 42 10.33 5.74 -0.56
C THR A 42 10.94 4.35 -0.64
N SER A 43 12.00 4.13 0.09
CA SER A 43 12.58 2.81 0.33
C SER A 43 11.50 1.96 0.97
N GLN A 44 10.70 1.30 0.13
CA GLN A 44 9.69 0.36 0.58
C GLN A 44 10.35 -0.99 0.69
N SER A 45 10.33 -1.49 1.93
CA SER A 45 10.31 -2.91 2.31
C SER A 45 11.05 -3.84 1.35
N GLY A 46 12.00 -4.59 1.85
CA GLY A 46 12.85 -5.54 1.13
C GLY A 46 12.15 -6.67 0.37
N PHE A 47 11.02 -6.40 -0.28
CA PHE A 47 10.37 -7.33 -1.20
C PHE A 47 11.01 -7.27 -2.59
N GLU A 48 11.16 -8.44 -3.22
CA GLU A 48 11.74 -8.59 -4.56
C GLU A 48 10.96 -7.79 -5.62
N VAL A 49 9.63 -7.78 -5.54
CA VAL A 49 8.74 -7.06 -6.46
C VAL A 49 8.12 -5.87 -5.75
N THR A 50 8.59 -4.69 -6.07
CA THR A 50 8.04 -3.42 -5.58
C THR A 50 7.67 -2.52 -6.75
N LYS A 51 6.51 -1.86 -6.67
CA LYS A 51 5.98 -0.96 -7.70
C LYS A 51 5.32 0.24 -7.04
N PRO A 52 5.32 1.42 -7.70
CA PRO A 52 4.51 2.55 -7.28
C PRO A 52 3.01 2.19 -7.23
N GLU A 53 2.25 2.85 -6.37
CA GLU A 53 0.80 2.61 -6.27
C GLU A 53 0.07 2.77 -7.61
N SER A 54 0.47 3.76 -8.40
CA SER A 54 -0.11 4.01 -9.73
C SER A 54 0.07 2.83 -10.67
N GLU A 55 1.23 2.16 -10.63
CA GLU A 55 1.49 0.98 -11.45
C GLU A 55 0.67 -0.24 -10.97
N TRP A 56 0.58 -0.45 -9.64
CA TRP A 56 -0.30 -1.49 -9.10
C TRP A 56 -1.77 -1.31 -9.54
N ARG A 57 -2.25 -0.07 -9.60
CA ARG A 57 -3.62 0.23 -10.06
C ARG A 57 -3.86 -0.06 -11.54
N THR A 58 -2.82 -0.12 -12.37
CA THR A 58 -2.97 -0.44 -13.80
C THR A 58 -3.02 -1.94 -14.08
N ILE A 59 -2.42 -2.76 -13.21
CA ILE A 59 -2.30 -4.21 -13.41
C ILE A 59 -3.26 -5.02 -12.54
N LEU A 60 -3.82 -4.44 -11.48
CA LEU A 60 -4.77 -5.08 -10.58
C LEU A 60 -6.18 -4.54 -10.82
N THR A 61 -7.19 -5.40 -10.67
CA THR A 61 -8.57 -4.91 -10.59
C THR A 61 -8.75 -4.05 -9.33
N PRO A 62 -9.78 -3.20 -9.26
CA PRO A 62 -10.05 -2.40 -8.05
C PRO A 62 -10.17 -3.26 -6.77
N GLU A 63 -10.81 -4.43 -6.87
CA GLU A 63 -10.96 -5.36 -5.75
C GLU A 63 -9.62 -5.98 -5.35
N GLN A 64 -8.83 -6.46 -6.32
CA GLN A 64 -7.49 -6.97 -6.07
C GLN A 64 -6.59 -5.92 -5.45
N PHE A 65 -6.63 -4.68 -5.96
CA PHE A 65 -5.85 -3.59 -5.39
C PHE A 65 -6.27 -3.28 -3.95
N ASN A 66 -7.57 -3.25 -3.67
CA ASN A 66 -8.09 -3.02 -2.32
C ASN A 66 -7.61 -4.09 -1.34
N VAL A 67 -7.65 -5.36 -1.73
CA VAL A 67 -7.17 -6.45 -0.87
C VAL A 67 -5.65 -6.46 -0.77
N LEU A 68 -4.94 -6.59 -1.89
CA LEU A 68 -3.50 -6.82 -1.92
C LEU A 68 -2.67 -5.62 -1.45
N ARG A 69 -3.18 -4.37 -1.58
CA ARG A 69 -2.42 -3.13 -1.33
C ARG A 69 -3.01 -2.22 -0.25
N LYS A 70 -4.27 -2.43 0.11
CA LYS A 70 -4.96 -1.62 1.14
C LYS A 70 -5.45 -2.47 2.33
N HIS A 71 -5.03 -3.75 2.40
CA HIS A 71 -5.41 -4.69 3.46
C HIS A 71 -6.93 -4.86 3.60
N GLY A 72 -7.66 -4.75 2.48
CA GLY A 72 -9.09 -5.01 2.44
C GLY A 72 -9.41 -6.49 2.62
N THR A 73 -10.67 -6.78 2.81
CA THR A 73 -11.20 -8.14 2.88
C THR A 73 -12.38 -8.25 1.92
N GLU A 74 -12.40 -9.29 1.08
CA GLU A 74 -13.57 -9.60 0.26
C GLU A 74 -14.72 -10.13 1.12
N ARG A 75 -15.94 -10.07 0.60
CA ARG A 75 -17.10 -10.66 1.32
C ARG A 75 -17.01 -12.19 1.31
N PRO A 76 -17.43 -12.86 2.40
CA PRO A 76 -17.45 -14.32 2.43
C PRO A 76 -18.38 -14.87 1.33
N TYR A 77 -18.06 -16.03 0.80
CA TYR A 77 -18.81 -16.76 -0.23
C TYR A 77 -18.93 -16.05 -1.59
N THR A 78 -18.12 -15.01 -1.87
CA THR A 78 -18.15 -14.29 -3.16
C THR A 78 -17.12 -14.79 -4.14
N SER A 79 -16.01 -15.34 -3.68
CA SER A 79 -14.98 -15.89 -4.56
C SER A 79 -15.36 -17.27 -5.09
N PRO A 80 -15.26 -17.51 -6.41
CA PRO A 80 -15.38 -18.84 -6.98
C PRO A 80 -14.32 -19.81 -6.44
N LEU A 81 -13.14 -19.29 -6.05
CA LEU A 81 -12.03 -20.09 -5.51
C LEU A 81 -12.33 -20.73 -4.14
N ASP A 82 -13.37 -20.29 -3.43
CA ASP A 82 -13.83 -20.96 -2.21
C ASP A 82 -14.25 -22.42 -2.51
N LYS A 83 -14.88 -22.63 -3.67
CA LYS A 83 -15.40 -23.95 -4.10
C LYS A 83 -14.55 -24.60 -5.20
N GLU A 84 -13.39 -24.07 -5.51
CA GLU A 84 -12.47 -24.64 -6.48
C GLU A 84 -11.65 -25.76 -5.82
N TYR A 85 -11.80 -27.02 -6.27
CA TYR A 85 -11.13 -28.20 -5.73
C TYR A 85 -10.41 -29.05 -6.80
N ASP A 86 -10.32 -28.54 -8.04
CA ASP A 86 -9.56 -29.22 -9.07
C ASP A 86 -8.06 -29.21 -8.70
N GLN A 87 -7.34 -30.17 -9.26
CA GLN A 87 -5.89 -30.25 -9.08
C GLN A 87 -5.20 -29.05 -9.75
N GLY A 88 -4.33 -28.38 -8.99
CA GLY A 88 -3.68 -27.19 -9.49
C GLY A 88 -2.93 -26.41 -8.42
N THR A 89 -2.50 -25.21 -8.79
CA THR A 89 -1.73 -24.31 -7.94
C THR A 89 -2.40 -22.94 -7.83
N TYR A 90 -2.36 -22.38 -6.63
CA TYR A 90 -2.85 -21.03 -6.34
C TYR A 90 -1.68 -20.06 -6.30
N TYR A 91 -1.70 -19.05 -7.14
CA TYR A 91 -0.67 -18.02 -7.31
C TYR A 91 -1.11 -16.69 -6.72
N CYS A 92 -0.13 -15.87 -6.35
CA CYS A 92 -0.38 -14.47 -5.99
C CYS A 92 -0.89 -13.69 -7.21
N ALA A 93 -2.07 -13.08 -7.12
CA ALA A 93 -2.65 -12.31 -8.22
C ALA A 93 -1.84 -11.08 -8.63
N ALA A 94 -0.92 -10.62 -7.76
CA ALA A 94 -0.09 -9.44 -8.03
C ALA A 94 1.25 -9.75 -8.70
N CYS A 95 1.89 -10.90 -8.39
CA CYS A 95 3.26 -11.19 -8.84
C CYS A 95 3.47 -12.64 -9.29
N GLU A 96 2.40 -13.44 -9.36
CA GLU A 96 2.42 -14.81 -9.88
C GLU A 96 3.38 -15.77 -9.11
N LEU A 97 3.67 -15.47 -7.85
CA LEU A 97 4.37 -16.42 -6.98
C LEU A 97 3.41 -17.57 -6.65
N PRO A 98 3.80 -18.84 -6.83
CA PRO A 98 3.01 -19.97 -6.35
C PRO A 98 2.94 -19.94 -4.81
N LEU A 99 1.74 -20.00 -4.24
CA LEU A 99 1.50 -19.83 -2.82
C LEU A 99 1.00 -21.09 -2.12
N PHE A 100 0.06 -21.80 -2.75
CA PHE A 100 -0.57 -23.00 -2.22
C PHE A 100 -0.83 -24.01 -3.32
N THR A 101 -0.84 -25.30 -2.98
CA THR A 101 -1.31 -26.36 -3.86
C THR A 101 -2.72 -26.81 -3.48
N SER A 102 -3.47 -27.33 -4.44
CA SER A 102 -4.82 -27.88 -4.21
C SER A 102 -4.84 -28.96 -3.14
N ASP A 103 -3.75 -29.73 -2.98
CA ASP A 103 -3.64 -30.80 -1.98
C ASP A 103 -3.75 -30.30 -0.53
N THR A 104 -3.43 -29.03 -0.31
CA THR A 104 -3.52 -28.40 1.01
C THR A 104 -4.83 -27.65 1.25
N LYS A 105 -5.70 -27.58 0.23
CA LYS A 105 -6.99 -26.90 0.32
C LYS A 105 -8.03 -27.73 1.05
N PHE A 106 -8.85 -27.07 1.85
CA PHE A 106 -9.97 -27.72 2.53
C PHE A 106 -11.15 -26.78 2.67
N ASN A 107 -12.33 -27.32 2.89
CA ASN A 107 -13.53 -26.53 3.18
C ASN A 107 -13.58 -26.19 4.67
N SER A 108 -13.31 -24.93 4.99
CA SER A 108 -13.39 -24.40 6.36
C SER A 108 -14.81 -23.98 6.77
N GLY A 109 -15.74 -23.88 5.83
CA GLY A 109 -17.10 -23.36 6.07
C GLY A 109 -17.16 -21.84 6.29
N THR A 110 -16.03 -21.12 6.18
CA THR A 110 -15.97 -19.68 6.46
C THR A 110 -16.32 -18.80 5.27
N GLY A 111 -16.34 -19.38 4.05
CA GLY A 111 -16.65 -18.66 2.81
C GLY A 111 -15.46 -18.00 2.14
N TRP A 112 -14.27 -18.37 2.54
CA TRP A 112 -13.01 -18.00 1.92
C TRP A 112 -12.15 -19.21 1.61
N PRO A 113 -11.36 -19.22 0.51
CA PRO A 113 -10.40 -20.27 0.23
C PRO A 113 -9.49 -20.52 1.44
N SER A 114 -9.44 -21.76 1.90
CA SER A 114 -8.70 -22.15 3.10
C SER A 114 -7.73 -23.29 2.83
N PHE A 115 -6.51 -23.15 3.37
CA PHE A 115 -5.42 -24.10 3.17
C PHE A 115 -4.81 -24.46 4.53
N PHE A 116 -4.31 -25.67 4.69
CA PHE A 116 -3.63 -26.06 5.92
C PHE A 116 -2.11 -25.89 5.86
N ASN A 117 -1.50 -25.72 4.66
CA ASN A 117 -0.06 -25.53 4.50
C ASN A 117 0.23 -24.72 3.23
N PRO A 118 1.09 -23.68 3.28
CA PRO A 118 1.59 -22.99 2.11
C PRO A 118 2.76 -23.74 1.46
N ILE A 119 3.12 -23.36 0.23
CA ILE A 119 4.39 -23.72 -0.38
C ILE A 119 5.50 -23.06 0.45
N GLU A 120 6.59 -23.80 0.68
CA GLU A 120 7.71 -23.34 1.51
C GLU A 120 8.29 -22.00 0.97
N GLY A 121 8.46 -21.02 1.86
CA GLY A 121 9.00 -19.71 1.52
C GLY A 121 8.05 -18.80 0.72
N ALA A 122 6.85 -19.25 0.36
CA ALA A 122 5.94 -18.49 -0.49
C ALA A 122 5.20 -17.36 0.23
N ILE A 123 5.04 -17.48 1.55
CA ILE A 123 4.35 -16.47 2.36
C ILE A 123 5.24 -15.96 3.49
N ALA A 124 4.91 -14.78 4.01
CA ALA A 124 5.41 -14.30 5.28
C ALA A 124 4.23 -13.83 6.15
N VAL A 125 4.49 -13.65 7.45
CA VAL A 125 3.44 -13.30 8.40
C VAL A 125 3.83 -12.08 9.23
N THR A 126 2.86 -11.26 9.61
CA THR A 126 3.00 -10.13 10.51
C THR A 126 1.86 -10.08 11.52
N VAL A 127 2.09 -9.42 12.66
CA VAL A 127 1.03 -9.23 13.65
C VAL A 127 0.11 -8.08 13.20
N ASP A 128 -1.15 -8.38 12.98
CA ASP A 128 -2.20 -7.42 12.69
C ASP A 128 -2.98 -7.07 13.97
N LYS A 129 -2.94 -5.81 14.38
CA LYS A 129 -3.66 -5.27 15.54
C LYS A 129 -4.83 -4.37 15.17
N SER A 130 -5.30 -4.44 13.93
CA SER A 130 -6.45 -3.67 13.45
C SER A 130 -7.77 -4.16 14.06
N LEU A 131 -8.81 -3.33 13.97
CA LEU A 131 -10.18 -3.66 14.38
C LEU A 131 -10.30 -4.17 15.83
N PHE A 132 -9.46 -3.69 16.75
CA PHE A 132 -9.43 -4.10 18.16
C PHE A 132 -9.18 -5.61 18.39
N MET A 133 -8.64 -6.30 17.41
CA MET A 133 -8.27 -7.73 17.48
C MET A 133 -6.77 -7.88 17.19
N THR A 134 -6.18 -8.94 17.77
CA THR A 134 -4.83 -9.36 17.39
C THR A 134 -4.95 -10.61 16.53
N ARG A 135 -4.51 -10.50 15.28
CA ARG A 135 -4.51 -11.58 14.30
C ARG A 135 -3.12 -11.75 13.71
N THR A 136 -2.88 -12.84 13.02
CA THR A 136 -1.66 -13.04 12.23
C THR A 136 -2.00 -12.86 10.75
N GLU A 137 -1.56 -11.75 10.18
CA GLU A 137 -1.67 -11.48 8.76
C GLU A 137 -0.76 -12.41 7.96
N VAL A 138 -1.23 -12.83 6.79
CA VAL A 138 -0.46 -13.55 5.77
C VAL A 138 -0.31 -12.67 4.55
N HIS A 139 0.93 -12.50 4.08
CA HIS A 139 1.21 -11.75 2.86
C HIS A 139 2.19 -12.52 1.96
N CYS A 140 2.19 -12.20 0.68
CA CYS A 140 3.10 -12.78 -0.31
C CYS A 140 4.55 -12.42 0.03
N SER A 141 5.45 -13.41 0.10
CA SER A 141 6.85 -13.17 0.41
C SER A 141 7.58 -12.35 -0.66
N ARG A 142 7.17 -12.45 -1.94
CA ARG A 142 7.80 -11.77 -3.07
C ARG A 142 7.41 -10.30 -3.21
N CYS A 143 6.12 -9.97 -3.04
CA CYS A 143 5.63 -8.61 -3.31
C CYS A 143 4.98 -7.91 -2.12
N GLY A 144 4.88 -8.58 -0.96
CA GLY A 144 4.25 -8.04 0.25
C GLY A 144 2.73 -7.83 0.12
N GLY A 145 2.09 -8.39 -0.90
CA GLY A 145 0.64 -8.27 -1.07
C GLY A 145 -0.12 -8.99 0.04
N HIS A 146 -1.07 -8.28 0.67
CA HIS A 146 -1.96 -8.88 1.67
C HIS A 146 -2.76 -10.02 1.05
N LEU A 147 -2.73 -11.21 1.67
CA LEU A 147 -3.45 -12.38 1.20
C LEU A 147 -4.64 -12.71 2.10
N GLY A 148 -4.47 -12.58 3.40
CA GLY A 148 -5.47 -12.96 4.39
C GLY A 148 -4.86 -13.12 5.78
N HIS A 149 -5.35 -14.07 6.56
CA HIS A 149 -4.89 -14.34 7.92
C HIS A 149 -4.75 -15.83 8.17
N VAL A 150 -3.90 -16.19 9.12
CA VAL A 150 -3.75 -17.56 9.60
C VAL A 150 -4.28 -17.71 11.01
N PHE A 151 -4.95 -18.84 11.27
CA PHE A 151 -5.57 -19.21 12.53
C PHE A 151 -5.09 -20.61 12.96
N ASP A 152 -5.26 -20.92 14.25
CA ASP A 152 -4.85 -22.18 14.87
C ASP A 152 -6.02 -23.19 15.01
N ASP A 153 -7.00 -23.11 14.13
CA ASP A 153 -8.23 -23.89 14.10
C ASP A 153 -8.36 -24.75 12.82
N GLY A 154 -7.24 -25.03 12.18
CA GLY A 154 -7.18 -25.85 10.96
C GLY A 154 -7.07 -27.35 11.23
N PRO A 155 -7.12 -28.18 10.17
CA PRO A 155 -6.99 -29.63 10.27
C PRO A 155 -5.54 -30.09 10.50
N ALA A 156 -5.38 -31.37 10.86
CA ALA A 156 -4.09 -32.02 10.77
C ALA A 156 -3.58 -31.99 9.31
N PRO A 157 -2.24 -31.99 9.08
CA PRO A 157 -1.18 -32.22 10.05
C PRO A 157 -0.71 -30.94 10.78
N THR A 158 -1.06 -29.73 10.31
CA THR A 158 -0.48 -28.49 10.83
C THR A 158 -1.28 -27.83 11.93
N GLY A 159 -2.58 -28.11 12.01
CA GLY A 159 -3.51 -27.39 12.88
C GLY A 159 -3.76 -25.95 12.44
N LYS A 160 -3.21 -25.53 11.30
CA LYS A 160 -3.32 -24.16 10.79
C LYS A 160 -4.42 -24.04 9.73
N ARG A 161 -5.10 -22.90 9.74
CA ARG A 161 -6.02 -22.49 8.68
C ARG A 161 -5.55 -21.16 8.09
N TYR A 162 -4.97 -21.22 6.90
CA TYR A 162 -4.65 -20.06 6.07
C TYR A 162 -5.92 -19.66 5.32
N CYS A 163 -6.61 -18.64 5.83
CA CYS A 163 -7.87 -18.13 5.29
C CYS A 163 -7.55 -16.96 4.36
N MET A 164 -7.63 -17.20 3.06
CA MET A 164 -7.15 -16.27 2.03
C MET A 164 -8.29 -15.59 1.30
N ASN A 165 -8.14 -14.31 0.96
CA ASN A 165 -9.05 -13.64 0.03
C ASN A 165 -8.88 -14.25 -1.35
N GLY A 166 -9.95 -14.76 -1.95
CA GLY A 166 -9.86 -15.39 -3.28
C GLY A 166 -9.46 -14.40 -4.35
N VAL A 167 -9.85 -13.12 -4.26
CA VAL A 167 -9.40 -12.07 -5.21
C VAL A 167 -7.90 -11.82 -5.16
N SER A 168 -7.22 -12.19 -4.08
CA SER A 168 -5.75 -12.10 -3.98
C SER A 168 -5.02 -13.26 -4.67
N LEU A 169 -5.76 -14.25 -5.15
CA LEU A 169 -5.26 -15.48 -5.74
C LEU A 169 -5.66 -15.60 -7.22
N LYS A 170 -4.84 -16.33 -7.97
CA LYS A 170 -5.18 -16.93 -9.26
C LYS A 170 -5.06 -18.43 -9.12
N PHE A 171 -5.93 -19.20 -9.74
CA PHE A 171 -5.82 -20.65 -9.81
C PHE A 171 -5.41 -21.08 -11.22
N GLU A 172 -4.45 -21.98 -11.29
CA GLU A 172 -4.03 -22.63 -12.54
C GLU A 172 -4.17 -24.15 -12.36
N PRO A 173 -4.98 -24.81 -13.19
CA PRO A 173 -5.10 -26.27 -13.17
C PRO A 173 -3.78 -26.95 -13.55
N ALA A 174 -3.57 -28.16 -13.06
CA ALA A 174 -2.37 -28.97 -13.33
C ALA A 174 -2.37 -29.51 -14.77
#